data_59ddf8ba9ca48ab28573393e3d10b3be
#
_entry.id   59ddf8ba9ca48ab28573393e3d10b3be
#
_cell.length_a   1.000
_cell.length_b   1.000
_cell.length_c   1.000
_cell.angle_alpha   90.00
_cell.angle_beta   90.00
_cell.angle_gamma   90.00
#
_symmetry.space_group_name_H-M   'P 1'
#
loop_
_entity.id
_entity.type
_entity.pdbx_description
1 polymer ?
#
loop_
_entity_poly.entity_id
_entity_poly.type
_entity_poly.pdbx_seq_one_letter_code
_entity_poly.pdbx_strand_id
1 'polypeptide(L)'
;MGPKTLITLEELGNVRHGWATDGARVAFVPTMGALHEGHLSLVKQARGLADRVMVSIFVNPTQFGPTEDFAKYPRTLKADLELLSTLEVEAVFLPNAQTVYPDGYQTFVHNQVMSQGLCGATRKNHFEGVLTVVLKLFNLVQPHVAVFGKKDYQQWRLIEKKIGRAHV
;
A
#
# COMPACT_ATOMS: atom_id res chain seq x y z
N MET A 1 -11.62 -15.65 -12.81
CA MET A 1 -12.42 -14.48 -12.35
C MET A 1 -11.43 -13.45 -11.81
N GLY A 2 -11.53 -12.17 -12.22
CA GLY A 2 -10.58 -11.14 -11.76
C GLY A 2 -10.78 -10.77 -10.29
N PRO A 3 -9.84 -10.02 -9.68
CA PRO A 3 -9.96 -9.59 -8.30
C PRO A 3 -11.17 -8.67 -8.09
N LYS A 4 -11.81 -8.74 -6.91
CA LYS A 4 -12.87 -7.81 -6.54
C LYS A 4 -12.27 -6.41 -6.35
N THR A 5 -12.73 -5.43 -7.12
CA THR A 5 -12.31 -4.02 -6.95
C THR A 5 -13.13 -3.35 -5.86
N LEU A 6 -12.45 -2.64 -4.95
CA LEU A 6 -13.04 -1.95 -3.79
C LEU A 6 -12.65 -0.48 -3.87
N ILE A 7 -13.63 0.42 -3.97
CA ILE A 7 -13.41 1.86 -4.15
C ILE A 7 -13.75 2.63 -2.87
N THR A 8 -14.75 2.14 -2.13
CA THR A 8 -15.24 2.80 -0.93
C THR A 8 -14.77 2.10 0.36
N LEU A 9 -14.80 2.83 1.48
CA LEU A 9 -14.52 2.25 2.80
C LEU A 9 -15.58 1.22 3.21
N GLU A 10 -16.82 1.39 2.77
CA GLU A 10 -17.88 0.43 3.02
C GLU A 10 -17.63 -0.90 2.33
N GLU A 11 -17.26 -0.87 1.04
CA GLU A 11 -16.89 -2.09 0.29
C GLU A 11 -15.70 -2.80 0.93
N LEU A 12 -14.66 -2.05 1.34
CA LEU A 12 -13.51 -2.58 2.05
C LEU A 12 -13.93 -3.22 3.38
N GLY A 13 -14.73 -2.51 4.17
CA GLY A 13 -15.25 -2.98 5.47
C GLY A 13 -16.02 -4.29 5.33
N ASN A 14 -16.91 -4.38 4.35
CA ASN A 14 -17.73 -5.58 4.09
C ASN A 14 -16.85 -6.79 3.73
N VAL A 15 -15.84 -6.60 2.87
CA VAL A 15 -14.89 -7.68 2.51
C VAL A 15 -14.06 -8.10 3.72
N ARG A 16 -13.53 -7.14 4.48
CA ARG A 16 -12.72 -7.42 5.67
C ARG A 16 -13.52 -8.13 6.77
N HIS A 17 -14.77 -7.71 6.98
CA HIS A 17 -15.68 -8.36 7.93
C HIS A 17 -15.96 -9.81 7.53
N GLY A 18 -16.28 -10.07 6.26
CA GLY A 18 -16.49 -11.43 5.77
C GLY A 18 -15.25 -12.31 5.98
N TRP A 19 -14.08 -11.83 5.61
CA TRP A 19 -12.83 -12.59 5.82
C TRP A 19 -12.50 -12.82 7.30
N ALA A 20 -12.81 -11.86 8.17
CA ALA A 20 -12.63 -12.03 9.61
C ALA A 20 -13.60 -13.07 10.19
N THR A 21 -14.84 -13.10 9.72
CA THR A 21 -15.84 -14.10 10.11
C THR A 21 -15.42 -15.52 9.69
N ASP A 22 -14.78 -15.65 8.51
CA ASP A 22 -14.22 -16.91 8.04
C ASP A 22 -12.92 -17.33 8.77
N GLY A 23 -12.39 -16.47 9.66
CA GLY A 23 -11.11 -16.67 10.33
C GLY A 23 -9.91 -16.59 9.40
N ALA A 24 -10.07 -16.01 8.19
CA ALA A 24 -9.04 -15.98 7.17
C ALA A 24 -7.92 -14.97 7.51
N ARG A 25 -6.67 -15.43 7.39
CA ARG A 25 -5.49 -14.56 7.45
C ARG A 25 -5.39 -13.74 6.17
N VAL A 26 -5.03 -12.48 6.30
CA VAL A 26 -4.93 -11.53 5.17
C VAL A 26 -3.50 -11.04 5.01
N ALA A 27 -2.96 -11.21 3.81
CA ALA A 27 -1.74 -10.55 3.36
C ALA A 27 -2.08 -9.30 2.55
N PHE A 28 -1.27 -8.27 2.69
CA PHE A 28 -1.47 -6.99 2.04
C PHE A 28 -0.22 -6.55 1.27
N VAL A 29 -0.40 -6.11 0.03
CA VAL A 29 0.67 -5.58 -0.82
C VAL A 29 0.28 -4.16 -1.25
N PRO A 30 0.75 -3.12 -0.55
CA PRO A 30 0.50 -1.74 -0.97
C PRO A 30 1.35 -1.36 -2.18
N THR A 31 0.72 -0.75 -3.19
CA THR A 31 1.37 -0.28 -4.41
C THR A 31 0.83 1.08 -4.85
N MET A 32 1.54 1.72 -5.77
CA MET A 32 1.04 2.90 -6.48
C MET A 32 0.57 2.60 -7.90
N GLY A 33 0.43 1.33 -8.29
CA GLY A 33 0.14 0.93 -9.67
C GLY A 33 1.38 0.88 -10.56
N ALA A 34 1.19 0.84 -11.89
CA ALA A 34 2.22 0.58 -12.88
C ALA A 34 3.00 -0.71 -12.53
N LEU A 35 2.25 -1.78 -12.34
CA LEU A 35 2.78 -3.04 -11.82
C LEU A 35 3.76 -3.69 -12.80
N HIS A 36 4.79 -4.30 -12.27
CA HIS A 36 5.83 -5.02 -13.00
C HIS A 36 6.24 -6.29 -12.22
N GLU A 37 7.12 -7.10 -12.78
CA GLU A 37 7.55 -8.40 -12.21
C GLU A 37 7.96 -8.32 -10.73
N GLY A 38 8.57 -7.23 -10.29
CA GLY A 38 8.90 -7.01 -8.87
C GLY A 38 7.64 -7.00 -7.99
N HIS A 39 6.58 -6.30 -8.39
CA HIS A 39 5.32 -6.29 -7.66
C HIS A 39 4.63 -7.67 -7.70
N LEU A 40 4.67 -8.36 -8.86
CA LEU A 40 4.08 -9.68 -9.00
C LEU A 40 4.78 -10.71 -8.09
N SER A 41 6.10 -10.59 -7.90
CA SER A 41 6.85 -11.44 -6.95
C SER A 41 6.41 -11.23 -5.51
N LEU A 42 6.10 -9.99 -5.10
CA LEU A 42 5.57 -9.69 -3.76
C LEU A 42 4.18 -10.30 -3.56
N VAL A 43 3.32 -10.25 -4.58
CA VAL A 43 2.00 -10.87 -4.54
C VAL A 43 2.12 -12.41 -4.42
N LYS A 44 3.03 -13.03 -5.17
CA LYS A 44 3.31 -14.47 -5.03
C LYS A 44 3.78 -14.84 -3.62
N GLN A 45 4.66 -14.04 -3.02
CA GLN A 45 5.07 -14.23 -1.62
C GLN A 45 3.88 -14.08 -0.66
N ALA A 46 3.04 -13.06 -0.86
CA ALA A 46 1.87 -12.82 -0.03
C ALA A 46 0.91 -14.03 -0.04
N ARG A 47 0.72 -14.67 -1.21
CA ARG A 47 -0.08 -15.91 -1.33
C ARG A 47 0.43 -17.05 -0.47
N GLY A 48 1.74 -17.16 -0.28
CA GLY A 48 2.34 -18.18 0.59
C GLY A 48 2.23 -17.89 2.09
N LEU A 49 1.79 -16.68 2.48
CA LEU A 49 1.79 -16.23 3.88
C LEU A 49 0.39 -16.10 4.51
N ALA A 50 -0.66 -16.15 3.69
CA ALA A 50 -2.03 -15.91 4.16
C ALA A 50 -3.08 -16.55 3.23
N ASP A 51 -4.30 -16.68 3.75
CA ASP A 51 -5.44 -17.29 3.04
C ASP A 51 -6.06 -16.36 2.00
N ARG A 52 -5.92 -15.06 2.19
CA ARG A 52 -6.45 -14.00 1.32
C ARG A 52 -5.37 -12.96 1.04
N VAL A 53 -5.30 -12.51 -0.20
CA VAL A 53 -4.38 -11.43 -0.62
C VAL A 53 -5.18 -10.22 -1.04
N MET A 54 -4.85 -9.07 -0.48
CA MET A 54 -5.34 -7.77 -0.91
C MET A 54 -4.18 -6.93 -1.42
N VAL A 55 -4.34 -6.33 -2.58
CA VAL A 55 -3.41 -5.32 -3.12
C VAL A 55 -4.08 -3.96 -3.04
N SER A 56 -3.36 -2.89 -2.75
CA SER A 56 -3.87 -1.54 -3.01
C SER A 56 -3.15 -0.90 -4.18
N ILE A 57 -3.87 -0.11 -4.95
CA ILE A 57 -3.31 0.76 -5.98
C ILE A 57 -3.73 2.19 -5.65
N PHE A 58 -2.79 2.97 -5.10
CA PHE A 58 -3.03 4.35 -4.70
C PHE A 58 -1.78 5.20 -4.93
N VAL A 59 -1.87 6.15 -5.87
CA VAL A 59 -0.81 7.14 -6.09
C VAL A 59 -0.93 8.20 -5.00
N ASN A 60 -0.05 8.11 -3.99
CA ASN A 60 -0.11 8.95 -2.81
C ASN A 60 0.44 10.36 -3.08
N PRO A 61 -0.38 11.41 -3.06
CA PRO A 61 0.09 12.76 -3.38
C PRO A 61 1.10 13.31 -2.35
N THR A 62 1.00 12.90 -1.08
CA THR A 62 1.79 13.47 0.01
C THR A 62 3.26 13.05 0.01
N GLN A 63 3.63 12.02 -0.75
CA GLN A 63 5.02 11.57 -0.88
C GLN A 63 5.76 12.19 -2.07
N PHE A 64 5.09 13.01 -2.88
CA PHE A 64 5.71 13.74 -3.98
C PHE A 64 6.14 15.12 -3.53
N GLY A 65 7.39 15.49 -3.85
CA GLY A 65 7.92 16.82 -3.58
C GLY A 65 7.37 17.86 -4.57
N PRO A 66 7.59 19.18 -4.30
CA PRO A 66 7.12 20.26 -5.18
C PRO A 66 7.69 20.21 -6.62
N THR A 67 8.85 19.56 -6.79
CA THR A 67 9.53 19.39 -8.08
C THR A 67 9.26 18.03 -8.73
N GLU A 68 8.54 17.15 -8.07
CA GLU A 68 8.20 15.83 -8.57
C GLU A 68 6.83 15.88 -9.25
N ASP A 69 6.74 15.34 -10.46
CA ASP A 69 5.53 15.43 -11.26
C ASP A 69 4.53 14.31 -10.91
N PHE A 70 3.72 14.54 -9.89
CA PHE A 70 2.61 13.67 -9.49
C PHE A 70 1.63 13.40 -10.65
N ALA A 71 1.43 14.38 -11.53
CA ALA A 71 0.50 14.26 -12.65
C ALA A 71 1.00 13.28 -13.72
N LYS A 72 2.32 13.13 -13.87
CA LYS A 72 2.94 12.22 -14.84
C LYS A 72 3.12 10.81 -14.33
N TYR A 73 2.82 10.54 -13.03
CA TYR A 73 2.92 9.18 -12.53
C TYR A 73 2.03 8.22 -13.34
N PRO A 74 2.55 7.09 -13.84
CA PRO A 74 1.79 6.18 -14.71
C PRO A 74 0.52 5.67 -14.04
N ARG A 75 -0.60 5.72 -14.74
CA ARG A 75 -1.91 5.19 -14.32
C ARG A 75 -2.38 4.15 -15.30
N THR A 76 -2.04 2.90 -15.03
CA THR A 76 -2.25 1.73 -15.90
C THR A 76 -3.24 0.74 -15.30
N LEU A 77 -4.30 1.24 -14.63
CA LEU A 77 -5.20 0.45 -13.81
C LEU A 77 -5.72 -0.81 -14.52
N LYS A 78 -6.11 -0.69 -15.80
CA LYS A 78 -6.63 -1.85 -16.56
C LYS A 78 -5.58 -2.96 -16.68
N ALA A 79 -4.36 -2.61 -17.11
CA ALA A 79 -3.25 -3.54 -17.23
C ALA A 79 -2.85 -4.12 -15.86
N ASP A 80 -2.86 -3.29 -14.82
CA ASP A 80 -2.56 -3.73 -13.46
C ASP A 80 -3.56 -4.77 -12.97
N LEU A 81 -4.87 -4.55 -13.19
CA LEU A 81 -5.92 -5.51 -12.83
C LEU A 81 -5.83 -6.82 -13.64
N GLU A 82 -5.48 -6.74 -14.93
CA GLU A 82 -5.23 -7.91 -15.76
C GLU A 82 -4.07 -8.76 -15.23
N LEU A 83 -2.94 -8.11 -14.85
CA LEU A 83 -1.82 -8.79 -14.22
C LEU A 83 -2.20 -9.43 -12.87
N LEU A 84 -2.91 -8.73 -12.01
CA LEU A 84 -3.34 -9.26 -10.71
C LEU A 84 -4.34 -10.40 -10.84
N SER A 85 -5.14 -10.44 -11.91
CA SER A 85 -6.07 -11.54 -12.16
C SER A 85 -5.36 -12.88 -12.42
N THR A 86 -4.12 -12.84 -12.95
CA THR A 86 -3.30 -14.04 -13.18
C THR A 86 -2.71 -14.63 -11.90
N LEU A 87 -2.73 -13.88 -10.79
CA LEU A 87 -2.12 -14.24 -9.50
C LEU A 87 -3.15 -14.57 -8.41
N GLU A 88 -4.41 -14.73 -8.80
CA GLU A 88 -5.50 -15.10 -7.88
C GLU A 88 -5.61 -14.17 -6.67
N VAL A 89 -5.42 -12.85 -6.88
CA VAL A 89 -5.65 -11.83 -5.85
C VAL A 89 -7.16 -11.73 -5.60
N GLU A 90 -7.58 -11.80 -4.34
CA GLU A 90 -8.99 -11.78 -3.98
C GLU A 90 -9.59 -10.38 -4.09
N ALA A 91 -8.86 -9.34 -3.69
CA ALA A 91 -9.36 -7.98 -3.73
C ALA A 91 -8.27 -6.95 -4.06
N VAL A 92 -8.67 -5.90 -4.77
CA VAL A 92 -7.83 -4.73 -5.04
C VAL A 92 -8.55 -3.50 -4.50
N PHE A 93 -7.92 -2.82 -3.53
CA PHE A 93 -8.40 -1.58 -2.94
C PHE A 93 -7.89 -0.38 -3.73
N LEU A 94 -8.80 0.44 -4.23
CA LEU A 94 -8.55 1.58 -5.11
C LEU A 94 -9.07 2.88 -4.47
N PRO A 95 -8.52 3.31 -3.31
CA PRO A 95 -9.00 4.54 -2.69
C PRO A 95 -8.64 5.77 -3.53
N ASN A 96 -9.45 6.80 -3.46
CA ASN A 96 -9.09 8.13 -3.95
C ASN A 96 -8.40 8.97 -2.85
N ALA A 97 -7.88 10.14 -3.22
CA ALA A 97 -7.18 11.00 -2.28
C ALA A 97 -8.09 11.47 -1.12
N GLN A 98 -9.34 11.76 -1.38
CA GLN A 98 -10.31 12.20 -0.38
C GLN A 98 -10.66 11.09 0.63
N THR A 99 -10.66 9.83 0.18
CA THR A 99 -10.85 8.68 1.08
C THR A 99 -9.69 8.53 2.06
N VAL A 100 -8.46 8.75 1.60
CA VAL A 100 -7.25 8.61 2.43
C VAL A 100 -6.97 9.87 3.23
N TYR A 101 -7.18 11.04 2.64
CA TYR A 101 -6.93 12.35 3.22
C TYR A 101 -8.18 13.22 3.10
N PRO A 102 -9.15 13.08 4.00
CA PRO A 102 -10.36 13.91 3.99
C PRO A 102 -10.02 15.38 4.28
N ASP A 103 -10.92 16.27 3.94
CA ASP A 103 -10.74 17.71 4.19
C ASP A 103 -10.45 17.97 5.68
N GLY A 104 -9.51 18.86 5.92
CA GLY A 104 -9.05 19.17 7.28
C GLY A 104 -8.07 18.15 7.88
N TYR A 105 -7.56 17.20 7.09
CA TYR A 105 -6.56 16.26 7.55
C TYR A 105 -5.26 16.96 7.97
N GLN A 106 -4.80 16.70 9.22
CA GLN A 106 -3.66 17.40 9.82
C GLN A 106 -2.66 16.46 10.53
N THR A 107 -2.91 15.14 10.53
CA THR A 107 -2.09 14.20 11.29
C THR A 107 -1.11 13.45 10.39
N PHE A 108 0.18 13.57 10.67
CA PHE A 108 1.25 12.93 9.91
C PHE A 108 2.11 12.04 10.80
N VAL A 109 2.69 10.99 10.20
CA VAL A 109 3.63 10.10 10.85
C VAL A 109 5.05 10.52 10.49
N HIS A 110 5.83 10.90 11.49
CA HIS A 110 7.20 11.36 11.31
C HIS A 110 8.21 10.42 11.99
N ASN A 111 9.36 10.21 11.36
CA ASN A 111 10.51 9.55 11.96
C ASN A 111 11.69 10.54 12.04
N GLN A 112 12.15 10.83 13.25
CA GLN A 112 13.13 11.91 13.50
C GLN A 112 14.56 11.59 13.01
N VAL A 113 14.93 10.33 12.92
CA VAL A 113 16.34 9.94 12.68
C VAL A 113 16.51 9.31 11.30
N MET A 114 15.81 8.21 11.03
CA MET A 114 16.04 7.43 9.82
C MET A 114 15.51 8.07 8.53
N SER A 115 14.61 9.05 8.65
CA SER A 115 14.06 9.78 7.50
C SER A 115 14.95 10.93 7.02
N GLN A 116 16.01 11.29 7.75
CA GLN A 116 16.86 12.45 7.44
C GLN A 116 18.07 12.11 6.55
N GLY A 117 18.48 10.85 6.48
CA GLY A 117 19.63 10.41 5.69
C GLY A 117 19.26 9.88 4.30
N LEU A 118 20.27 9.66 3.44
CA LEU A 118 20.09 9.06 2.11
C LEU A 118 19.02 9.78 1.26
N CYS A 119 18.01 9.05 0.78
CA CYS A 119 16.92 9.62 -0.01
C CYS A 119 16.12 10.68 0.75
N GLY A 120 16.02 10.60 2.06
CA GLY A 120 15.32 11.59 2.88
C GLY A 120 16.03 12.95 2.94
N ALA A 121 17.35 12.99 2.74
CA ALA A 121 18.11 14.22 2.67
C ALA A 121 17.78 15.06 1.42
N THR A 122 17.46 14.38 0.31
CA THR A 122 17.16 15.00 -0.99
C THR A 122 15.68 15.21 -1.26
N ARG A 123 14.82 14.36 -0.67
CA ARG A 123 13.36 14.37 -0.86
C ARG A 123 12.65 14.74 0.45
N LYS A 124 12.61 16.04 0.75
CA LYS A 124 11.92 16.55 1.96
C LYS A 124 10.47 16.04 2.01
N ASN A 125 10.04 15.59 3.18
CA ASN A 125 8.69 15.08 3.47
C ASN A 125 8.30 13.78 2.74
N HIS A 126 9.14 13.22 1.87
CA HIS A 126 8.82 11.98 1.15
C HIS A 126 8.49 10.83 2.12
N PHE A 127 9.36 10.56 3.08
CA PHE A 127 9.14 9.47 4.04
C PHE A 127 8.01 9.75 5.02
N GLU A 128 7.73 11.01 5.35
CA GLU A 128 6.54 11.37 6.12
C GLU A 128 5.27 10.97 5.37
N GLY A 129 5.19 11.30 4.07
CA GLY A 129 4.08 10.88 3.22
C GLY A 129 3.95 9.35 3.12
N VAL A 130 5.08 8.64 2.93
CA VAL A 130 5.09 7.18 2.86
C VAL A 130 4.64 6.54 4.17
N LEU A 131 5.20 6.94 5.30
CA LEU A 131 4.85 6.39 6.62
C LEU A 131 3.38 6.66 6.97
N THR A 132 2.91 7.85 6.63
CA THR A 132 1.52 8.25 6.88
C THR A 132 0.55 7.39 6.06
N VAL A 133 0.76 7.26 4.74
CA VAL A 133 -0.15 6.47 3.89
C VAL A 133 -0.13 4.99 4.26
N VAL A 134 1.03 4.43 4.56
CA VAL A 134 1.15 3.03 4.95
C VAL A 134 0.41 2.76 6.27
N LEU A 135 0.57 3.63 7.28
CA LEU A 135 -0.18 3.48 8.53
C LEU A 135 -1.69 3.57 8.32
N LYS A 136 -2.15 4.51 7.50
CA LYS A 136 -3.57 4.64 7.16
C LYS A 136 -4.10 3.39 6.46
N LEU A 137 -3.39 2.91 5.44
CA LEU A 137 -3.78 1.68 4.74
C LEU A 137 -3.78 0.46 5.67
N PHE A 138 -2.84 0.36 6.62
CA PHE A 138 -2.84 -0.72 7.60
C PHE A 138 -4.05 -0.66 8.54
N ASN A 139 -4.42 0.54 8.99
CA ASN A 139 -5.60 0.70 9.83
C ASN A 139 -6.91 0.39 9.08
N LEU A 140 -6.96 0.69 7.78
CA LEU A 140 -8.12 0.41 6.94
C LEU A 140 -8.21 -1.08 6.57
N VAL A 141 -7.12 -1.67 6.11
CA VAL A 141 -7.07 -3.06 5.64
C VAL A 141 -6.94 -4.05 6.80
N GLN A 142 -6.32 -3.67 7.90
CA GLN A 142 -6.03 -4.52 9.07
C GLN A 142 -5.42 -5.89 8.67
N PRO A 143 -4.28 -5.89 7.95
CA PRO A 143 -3.67 -7.13 7.50
C PRO A 143 -2.99 -7.89 8.65
N HIS A 144 -2.88 -9.21 8.51
CA HIS A 144 -2.07 -10.04 9.40
C HIS A 144 -0.59 -9.99 9.02
N VAL A 145 -0.31 -9.78 7.73
CA VAL A 145 1.03 -9.62 7.18
C VAL A 145 1.01 -8.61 6.03
N ALA A 146 2.04 -7.80 5.91
CA ALA A 146 2.22 -6.90 4.77
C ALA A 146 3.57 -7.19 4.10
N VAL A 147 3.60 -7.17 2.77
CA VAL A 147 4.77 -7.54 1.97
C VAL A 147 5.27 -6.32 1.20
N PHE A 148 6.56 -6.02 1.34
CA PHE A 148 7.24 -4.88 0.71
C PHE A 148 8.51 -5.32 0.00
N GLY A 149 8.85 -4.61 -1.08
CA GLY A 149 10.09 -4.86 -1.81
C GLY A 149 11.31 -4.25 -1.10
N LYS A 150 12.41 -5.00 -1.06
CA LYS A 150 13.71 -4.52 -0.52
C LYS A 150 14.44 -3.55 -1.45
N LYS A 151 13.98 -3.34 -2.67
CA LYS A 151 14.58 -2.38 -3.61
C LYS A 151 14.69 -0.98 -2.98
N ASP A 152 13.63 -0.53 -2.33
CA ASP A 152 13.61 0.73 -1.58
C ASP A 152 13.97 0.46 -0.11
N TYR A 153 15.24 0.05 0.12
CA TYR A 153 15.72 -0.45 1.42
C TYR A 153 15.44 0.49 2.59
N GLN A 154 15.65 1.80 2.41
CA GLN A 154 15.40 2.79 3.46
C GLN A 154 13.90 2.87 3.81
N GLN A 155 13.03 2.85 2.80
CA GLN A 155 11.57 2.81 2.99
C GLN A 155 11.15 1.55 3.76
N TRP A 156 11.65 0.39 3.34
CA TRP A 156 11.37 -0.87 4.02
C TRP A 156 11.81 -0.84 5.49
N ARG A 157 13.03 -0.39 5.79
CA ARG A 157 13.51 -0.29 7.18
C ARG A 157 12.71 0.69 8.04
N LEU A 158 12.25 1.80 7.45
CA LEU A 158 11.38 2.74 8.13
C LEU A 158 10.03 2.13 8.47
N ILE A 159 9.42 1.40 7.53
CA ILE A 159 8.13 0.73 7.74
C ILE A 159 8.28 -0.37 8.79
N GLU A 160 9.28 -1.23 8.68
CA GLU A 160 9.55 -2.32 9.63
C GLU A 160 9.70 -1.79 11.07
N LYS A 161 10.56 -0.79 11.28
CA LYS A 161 10.81 -0.22 12.61
C LYS A 161 9.64 0.58 13.17
N LYS A 162 8.87 1.24 12.30
CA LYS A 162 7.82 2.16 12.74
C LYS A 162 6.49 1.47 13.02
N ILE A 163 6.13 0.49 12.21
CA ILE A 163 4.79 -0.09 12.24
C ILE A 163 4.79 -1.48 12.94
N GLY A 164 5.96 -2.07 13.18
CA GLY A 164 6.14 -3.25 14.01
C GLY A 164 5.53 -4.57 13.51
N ARG A 165 4.97 -4.61 12.30
CA ARG A 165 4.28 -5.77 11.72
C ARG A 165 4.56 -6.02 10.23
N ALA A 166 5.59 -5.41 9.67
CA ALA A 166 6.00 -5.71 8.31
C ALA A 166 6.89 -6.96 8.32
N HIS A 167 6.42 -8.05 7.75
CA HIS A 167 7.24 -9.18 7.36
C HIS A 167 7.74 -8.96 5.93
N VAL A 168 8.99 -9.25 5.70
CA VAL A 168 9.67 -9.10 4.40
C VAL A 168 10.14 -10.46 3.93
#